data_7f4fd07385088287025951c5507f26cc
#
_entry.id   7f4fd07385088287025951c5507f26cc
#
_cell.length_a   1.000
_cell.length_b   1.000
_cell.length_c   1.000
_cell.angle_alpha   90.00
_cell.angle_beta   90.00
_cell.angle_gamma   90.00
#
_symmetry.space_group_name_H-M   'P 1'
#
loop_
_entity.id
_entity.type
_entity.pdbx_description
1 polymer ?
#
loop_
_entity_poly.entity_id
_entity_poly.type
_entity_poly.pdbx_seq_one_letter_code
_entity_poly.pdbx_strand_id
1 'polypeptide(L)'
;MPKKQKTAIIAPLGLSPPVITAGTDSAGFRVSDLVIIATKDPAVLGGLDLIKVGMSIRAPKVQIREEILPFDDVTTTADNLTFMERVVKIIREERVDAGCDRILLNVAGGRKNMCITLALIGQLMNADGIFHIGNRSISLFNQNLERLRSDIGRIHAAKSFDEKQAIYREKEKEFNHLLFPPKSEYDIVKLPTFPVDQDYVSGLLVALREDPGALLRSEKVILERHGILEKGKSHYYISDYGQRFLDAFI
;
A
#
# COMPACT_ATOMS: atom_id res chain seq x y z
N MET A 1 13.45 -11.20 -28.05
CA MET A 1 12.07 -10.91 -27.57
C MET A 1 12.17 -9.78 -26.57
N PRO A 2 11.33 -8.74 -26.60
CA PRO A 2 11.39 -7.68 -25.59
C PRO A 2 11.20 -8.31 -24.20
N LYS A 3 12.02 -7.89 -23.22
CA LYS A 3 11.90 -8.31 -21.82
C LYS A 3 10.47 -8.01 -21.35
N LYS A 4 9.79 -9.01 -20.82
CA LYS A 4 8.40 -8.85 -20.36
C LYS A 4 8.41 -7.93 -19.14
N GLN A 5 7.78 -6.78 -19.24
CA GLN A 5 7.74 -5.77 -18.18
C GLN A 5 7.11 -6.36 -16.92
N LYS A 6 7.81 -6.25 -15.81
CA LYS A 6 7.40 -6.71 -14.48
C LYS A 6 6.77 -5.54 -13.72
N THR A 7 5.55 -5.73 -13.22
CA THR A 7 4.79 -4.68 -12.54
C THR A 7 4.36 -5.14 -11.17
N ALA A 8 4.70 -4.37 -10.14
CA ALA A 8 4.19 -4.53 -8.78
C ALA A 8 3.01 -3.58 -8.51
N ILE A 9 2.01 -4.07 -7.79
CA ILE A 9 0.98 -3.25 -7.13
C ILE A 9 1.21 -3.33 -5.63
N ILE A 10 1.29 -2.18 -4.97
CA ILE A 10 1.37 -2.06 -3.51
C ILE A 10 0.07 -1.46 -3.01
N ALA A 11 -0.59 -2.10 -2.04
CA ALA A 11 -1.91 -1.70 -1.58
C ALA A 11 -2.09 -1.93 -0.09
N PRO A 12 -2.55 -0.95 0.70
CA PRO A 12 -3.01 -1.18 2.06
C PRO A 12 -4.38 -1.86 2.02
N LEU A 13 -4.57 -2.84 2.90
CA LEU A 13 -5.83 -3.56 3.04
C LEU A 13 -6.61 -3.02 4.24
N GLY A 14 -7.90 -2.76 4.01
CA GLY A 14 -8.90 -2.51 5.05
C GLY A 14 -9.96 -3.60 5.07
N LEU A 15 -11.16 -3.25 5.47
CA LEU A 15 -12.29 -4.17 5.58
C LEU A 15 -12.91 -4.56 4.21
N SER A 16 -12.37 -4.07 3.11
CA SER A 16 -12.93 -4.23 1.75
C SER A 16 -11.93 -4.93 0.80
N PRO A 17 -11.80 -6.26 0.87
CA PRO A 17 -10.84 -7.01 0.04
C PRO A 17 -10.91 -6.75 -1.47
N PRO A 18 -12.09 -6.58 -2.08
CA PRO A 18 -12.19 -6.44 -3.54
C PRO A 18 -11.52 -5.22 -4.15
N VAL A 19 -11.34 -4.15 -3.37
CA VAL A 19 -10.62 -2.96 -3.91
C VAL A 19 -9.14 -3.27 -4.21
N ILE A 20 -8.62 -4.35 -3.65
CA ILE A 20 -7.26 -4.84 -3.93
C ILE A 20 -7.24 -5.64 -5.23
N THR A 21 -8.14 -6.62 -5.35
CA THR A 21 -8.17 -7.58 -6.46
C THR A 21 -8.71 -6.98 -7.75
N ALA A 22 -9.69 -6.07 -7.69
CA ALA A 22 -10.17 -5.33 -8.86
C ALA A 22 -9.04 -4.58 -9.59
N GLY A 23 -8.07 -4.03 -8.85
CA GLY A 23 -6.89 -3.37 -9.42
C GLY A 23 -5.99 -4.31 -10.22
N THR A 24 -5.92 -5.59 -9.88
CA THR A 24 -5.03 -6.55 -10.57
C THR A 24 -5.54 -6.97 -11.94
N ASP A 25 -6.86 -7.01 -12.13
CA ASP A 25 -7.49 -7.52 -13.37
C ASP A 25 -7.71 -6.43 -14.43
N SER A 26 -7.64 -5.16 -14.02
CA SER A 26 -8.13 -4.04 -14.84
C SER A 26 -7.07 -3.06 -15.32
N ALA A 27 -5.88 -3.18 -14.85
CA ALA A 27 -4.83 -2.21 -15.07
C ALA A 27 -4.33 -2.09 -16.53
N GLY A 28 -4.89 -2.87 -17.46
CA GLY A 28 -4.47 -2.88 -18.88
C GLY A 28 -3.04 -3.40 -19.09
N PHE A 29 -2.37 -3.84 -18.04
CA PHE A 29 -1.02 -4.42 -18.02
C PHE A 29 -0.99 -5.63 -17.10
N ARG A 30 0.00 -6.48 -17.31
CA ARG A 30 0.15 -7.69 -16.50
C ARG A 30 0.79 -7.36 -15.17
N VAL A 31 0.05 -7.58 -14.07
CA VAL A 31 0.58 -7.57 -12.71
C VAL A 31 1.40 -8.84 -12.49
N SER A 32 2.61 -8.72 -11.99
CA SER A 32 3.48 -9.82 -11.58
C SER A 32 3.53 -10.00 -10.07
N ASP A 33 3.54 -8.89 -9.34
CA ASP A 33 3.68 -8.85 -7.89
C ASP A 33 2.57 -8.01 -7.26
N LEU A 34 1.95 -8.53 -6.21
CA LEU A 34 0.94 -7.84 -5.41
C LEU A 34 1.40 -7.83 -3.95
N VAL A 35 1.78 -6.66 -3.46
CA VAL A 35 2.16 -6.48 -2.05
C VAL A 35 0.98 -5.89 -1.29
N ILE A 36 0.50 -6.62 -0.28
CA ILE A 36 -0.64 -6.23 0.53
C ILE A 36 -0.14 -5.87 1.92
N ILE A 37 -0.38 -4.62 2.34
CA ILE A 37 -0.03 -4.14 3.68
C ILE A 37 -1.29 -4.21 4.54
N ALA A 38 -1.27 -5.02 5.60
CA ALA A 38 -2.39 -5.25 6.48
C ALA A 38 -2.03 -4.92 7.94
N THR A 39 -3.02 -4.50 8.72
CA THR A 39 -2.91 -4.44 10.18
C THR A 39 -3.20 -5.82 10.79
N LYS A 40 -3.01 -5.96 12.11
CA LYS A 40 -3.33 -7.20 12.84
C LYS A 40 -4.82 -7.36 13.15
N ASP A 41 -5.67 -6.42 12.75
CA ASP A 41 -7.13 -6.55 12.93
C ASP A 41 -7.62 -7.88 12.32
N PRO A 42 -8.31 -8.74 13.10
CA PRO A 42 -8.74 -10.06 12.61
C PRO A 42 -9.65 -10.00 11.39
N ALA A 43 -10.47 -8.95 11.24
CA ALA A 43 -11.32 -8.79 10.06
C ALA A 43 -10.52 -8.41 8.81
N VAL A 44 -9.43 -7.63 8.98
CA VAL A 44 -8.48 -7.32 7.89
C VAL A 44 -7.71 -8.57 7.50
N LEU A 45 -7.21 -9.34 8.49
CA LEU A 45 -6.51 -10.61 8.22
C LEU A 45 -7.41 -11.64 7.55
N GLY A 46 -8.68 -11.71 7.93
CA GLY A 46 -9.66 -12.54 7.24
C GLY A 46 -9.85 -12.15 5.77
N GLY A 47 -9.87 -10.85 5.49
CA GLY A 47 -9.88 -10.32 4.13
C GLY A 47 -8.61 -10.67 3.35
N LEU A 48 -7.44 -10.63 3.99
CA LEU A 48 -6.16 -11.03 3.40
C LEU A 48 -6.16 -12.52 3.01
N ASP A 49 -6.60 -13.39 3.91
CA ASP A 49 -6.72 -14.81 3.64
C ASP A 49 -7.65 -15.10 2.46
N LEU A 50 -8.80 -14.42 2.40
CA LEU A 50 -9.73 -14.52 1.29
C LEU A 50 -9.08 -14.11 -0.04
N ILE A 51 -8.33 -13.00 -0.07
CA ILE A 51 -7.60 -12.55 -1.26
C ILE A 51 -6.58 -13.61 -1.69
N LYS A 52 -5.78 -14.12 -0.76
CA LYS A 52 -4.75 -15.14 -1.06
C LYS A 52 -5.36 -16.38 -1.70
N VAL A 53 -6.47 -16.87 -1.16
CA VAL A 53 -7.17 -18.04 -1.72
C VAL A 53 -7.75 -17.70 -3.10
N GLY A 54 -8.51 -16.63 -3.24
CA GLY A 54 -9.12 -16.24 -4.50
C GLY A 54 -8.08 -16.02 -5.62
N MET A 55 -6.99 -15.34 -5.30
CA MET A 55 -5.90 -15.06 -6.24
C MET A 55 -5.14 -16.35 -6.63
N SER A 56 -4.95 -17.30 -5.70
CA SER A 56 -4.31 -18.60 -6.03
C SER A 56 -5.09 -19.39 -7.08
N ILE A 57 -6.41 -19.23 -7.09
CA ILE A 57 -7.30 -19.89 -8.06
C ILE A 57 -7.37 -19.07 -9.36
N ARG A 58 -7.61 -17.77 -9.26
CA ARG A 58 -7.91 -16.91 -10.40
C ARG A 58 -6.66 -16.41 -11.14
N ALA A 59 -5.60 -16.10 -10.40
CA ALA A 59 -4.38 -15.49 -10.93
C ALA A 59 -3.10 -16.14 -10.34
N PRO A 60 -2.88 -17.47 -10.51
CA PRO A 60 -1.81 -18.23 -9.83
C PRO A 60 -0.40 -17.77 -10.21
N LYS A 61 -0.26 -16.91 -11.22
CA LYS A 61 1.04 -16.38 -11.69
C LYS A 61 1.42 -15.06 -11.00
N VAL A 62 0.50 -14.45 -10.25
CA VAL A 62 0.78 -13.25 -9.47
C VAL A 62 1.42 -13.67 -8.16
N GLN A 63 2.61 -13.14 -7.88
CA GLN A 63 3.27 -13.34 -6.59
C GLN A 63 2.61 -12.43 -5.56
N ILE A 64 2.07 -13.02 -4.49
CA ILE A 64 1.48 -12.26 -3.39
C ILE A 64 2.48 -12.22 -2.25
N ARG A 65 2.79 -11.00 -1.79
CA ARG A 65 3.55 -10.74 -0.57
C ARG A 65 2.68 -9.99 0.40
N GLU A 66 2.72 -10.40 1.65
CA GLU A 66 2.03 -9.72 2.74
C GLU A 66 3.02 -9.01 3.65
N GLU A 67 2.68 -7.80 4.08
CA GLU A 67 3.36 -7.05 5.12
C GLU A 67 2.36 -6.79 6.24
N ILE A 68 2.57 -7.43 7.40
CA ILE A 68 1.68 -7.27 8.56
C ILE A 68 2.28 -6.23 9.50
N LEU A 69 1.56 -5.14 9.69
CA LEU A 69 1.93 -4.07 10.61
C LEU A 69 1.85 -4.56 12.07
N PRO A 70 2.65 -4.02 13.00
CA PRO A 70 2.72 -4.52 14.37
C PRO A 70 1.53 -4.16 15.27
N PHE A 71 0.50 -3.50 14.74
CA PHE A 71 -0.68 -2.97 15.46
C PHE A 71 -1.98 -3.34 14.74
N ASP A 72 -3.10 -3.23 15.47
CA ASP A 72 -4.44 -3.54 14.96
C ASP A 72 -5.01 -2.39 14.12
N ASP A 73 -4.60 -1.15 14.37
CA ASP A 73 -5.03 0.03 13.62
C ASP A 73 -3.94 1.11 13.60
N VAL A 74 -4.01 2.01 12.62
CA VAL A 74 -3.10 3.17 12.50
C VAL A 74 -3.78 4.38 13.12
N THR A 75 -3.55 4.63 14.41
CA THR A 75 -4.26 5.65 15.18
C THR A 75 -3.38 6.82 15.63
N THR A 76 -2.06 6.62 15.65
CA THR A 76 -1.10 7.62 16.12
C THR A 76 -0.15 8.07 15.01
N THR A 77 0.53 9.18 15.22
CA THR A 77 1.64 9.62 14.34
C THR A 77 2.74 8.55 14.30
N ALA A 78 3.02 7.89 15.43
CA ALA A 78 4.02 6.84 15.51
C ALA A 78 3.66 5.63 14.64
N ASP A 79 2.39 5.18 14.67
CA ASP A 79 1.91 4.10 13.81
C ASP A 79 2.02 4.48 12.33
N ASN A 80 1.67 5.74 12.00
CA ASN A 80 1.73 6.21 10.63
C ASN A 80 3.17 6.33 10.11
N LEU A 81 4.13 6.71 10.96
CA LEU A 81 5.57 6.68 10.62
C LEU A 81 6.06 5.25 10.41
N THR A 82 5.66 4.30 11.26
CA THR A 82 5.97 2.88 11.06
C THR A 82 5.39 2.35 9.73
N PHE A 83 4.16 2.72 9.39
CA PHE A 83 3.58 2.41 8.08
C PHE A 83 4.41 3.01 6.94
N MET A 84 4.82 4.27 7.05
CA MET A 84 5.69 4.94 6.08
C MET A 84 7.02 4.21 5.87
N GLU A 85 7.70 3.83 6.95
CA GLU A 85 8.95 3.05 6.92
C GLU A 85 8.77 1.75 6.12
N ARG A 86 7.66 1.02 6.36
CA ARG A 86 7.35 -0.20 5.62
C ARG A 86 7.10 0.05 4.15
N VAL A 87 6.36 1.12 3.81
CA VAL A 87 6.09 1.49 2.41
C VAL A 87 7.39 1.80 1.66
N VAL A 88 8.28 2.61 2.24
CA VAL A 88 9.57 2.95 1.64
C VAL A 88 10.40 1.69 1.38
N LYS A 89 10.50 0.82 2.39
CA LYS A 89 11.21 -0.46 2.27
C LYS A 89 10.63 -1.33 1.15
N ILE A 90 9.31 -1.49 1.11
CA ILE A 90 8.62 -2.29 0.09
C ILE A 90 8.88 -1.75 -1.31
N ILE A 91 8.77 -0.44 -1.54
CA ILE A 91 9.03 0.15 -2.86
C ILE A 91 10.45 -0.13 -3.32
N ARG A 92 11.45 -0.04 -2.42
CA ARG A 92 12.85 -0.37 -2.74
C ARG A 92 13.04 -1.84 -3.07
N GLU A 93 12.51 -2.73 -2.25
CA GLU A 93 12.60 -4.18 -2.46
C GLU A 93 11.96 -4.59 -3.80
N GLU A 94 10.78 -4.02 -4.14
CA GLU A 94 10.14 -4.32 -5.42
C GLU A 94 10.95 -3.78 -6.62
N ARG A 95 11.60 -2.61 -6.50
CA ARG A 95 12.44 -2.09 -7.58
C ARG A 95 13.76 -2.85 -7.71
N VAL A 96 14.46 -3.07 -6.60
CA VAL A 96 15.85 -3.57 -6.61
C VAL A 96 15.86 -5.11 -6.56
N ASP A 97 15.25 -5.70 -5.55
CA ASP A 97 15.38 -7.13 -5.28
C ASP A 97 14.44 -7.93 -6.20
N ALA A 98 13.19 -7.52 -6.31
CA ALA A 98 12.23 -8.15 -7.20
C ALA A 98 12.42 -7.75 -8.67
N GLY A 99 13.12 -6.65 -8.97
CA GLY A 99 13.41 -6.17 -10.31
C GLY A 99 12.16 -5.75 -11.08
N CYS A 100 11.20 -5.13 -10.39
CA CYS A 100 10.00 -4.61 -11.03
C CYS A 100 10.29 -3.35 -11.84
N ASP A 101 9.92 -3.37 -13.11
CA ASP A 101 10.09 -2.22 -14.01
C ASP A 101 9.07 -1.11 -13.72
N ARG A 102 7.94 -1.45 -13.07
CA ARG A 102 6.86 -0.51 -12.71
C ARG A 102 6.36 -0.78 -11.30
N ILE A 103 6.18 0.29 -10.54
CA ILE A 103 5.56 0.29 -9.21
C ILE A 103 4.29 1.13 -9.27
N LEU A 104 3.16 0.49 -8.99
CA LEU A 104 1.85 1.14 -8.94
C LEU A 104 1.29 1.06 -7.53
N LEU A 105 0.70 2.15 -7.07
CA LEU A 105 0.15 2.25 -5.73
C LEU A 105 -1.38 2.31 -5.81
N ASN A 106 -2.04 1.37 -5.16
CA ASN A 106 -3.49 1.34 -5.03
C ASN A 106 -3.89 1.93 -3.67
N VAL A 107 -4.50 3.11 -3.67
CA VAL A 107 -4.93 3.82 -2.45
C VAL A 107 -6.43 3.67 -2.17
N ALA A 108 -7.04 2.57 -2.61
CA ALA A 108 -8.46 2.33 -2.40
C ALA A 108 -8.78 1.59 -1.08
N GLY A 109 -7.79 0.89 -0.50
CA GLY A 109 -7.96 0.11 0.72
C GLY A 109 -7.24 0.73 1.93
N GLY A 110 -7.50 0.18 3.11
CA GLY A 110 -6.88 0.65 4.35
C GLY A 110 -7.56 1.87 4.98
N ARG A 111 -6.95 2.42 6.02
CA ARG A 111 -7.37 3.67 6.65
C ARG A 111 -7.00 4.86 5.77
N LYS A 112 -7.72 5.98 5.91
CA LYS A 112 -7.48 7.20 5.13
C LYS A 112 -6.05 7.72 5.26
N ASN A 113 -5.48 7.70 6.48
CA ASN A 113 -4.10 8.11 6.70
C ASN A 113 -3.10 7.19 5.99
N MET A 114 -3.33 5.86 5.96
CA MET A 114 -2.51 4.93 5.17
C MET A 114 -2.55 5.27 3.68
N CYS A 115 -3.74 5.54 3.14
CA CYS A 115 -3.90 5.91 1.72
C CYS A 115 -3.16 7.21 1.38
N ILE A 116 -3.28 8.22 2.25
CA ILE A 116 -2.63 9.52 2.08
C ILE A 116 -1.11 9.36 2.17
N THR A 117 -0.61 8.67 3.20
CA THR A 117 0.83 8.43 3.38
C THR A 117 1.41 7.62 2.22
N LEU A 118 0.71 6.56 1.77
CA LEU A 118 1.14 5.79 0.60
C LEU A 118 1.26 6.66 -0.66
N ALA A 119 0.28 7.56 -0.89
CA ALA A 119 0.31 8.47 -2.04
C ALA A 119 1.48 9.46 -1.96
N LEU A 120 1.72 10.06 -0.79
CA LEU A 120 2.81 11.02 -0.58
C LEU A 120 4.18 10.36 -0.74
N ILE A 121 4.38 9.17 -0.15
CA ILE A 121 5.63 8.43 -0.29
C ILE A 121 5.83 7.97 -1.72
N GLY A 122 4.77 7.51 -2.38
CA GLY A 122 4.83 7.16 -3.80
C GLY A 122 5.25 8.33 -4.68
N GLN A 123 4.78 9.55 -4.37
CA GLN A 123 5.20 10.76 -5.05
C GLN A 123 6.69 11.04 -4.82
N LEU A 124 7.17 10.96 -3.56
CA LEU A 124 8.57 11.18 -3.20
C LEU A 124 9.52 10.14 -3.82
N MET A 125 9.08 8.90 -3.97
CA MET A 125 9.87 7.79 -4.50
C MET A 125 9.63 7.52 -6.00
N ASN A 126 8.98 8.44 -6.71
CA ASN A 126 8.64 8.31 -8.14
C ASN A 126 8.00 6.96 -8.49
N ALA A 127 6.93 6.57 -7.75
CA ALA A 127 6.08 5.48 -8.18
C ALA A 127 5.49 5.80 -9.57
N ASP A 128 5.36 4.79 -10.42
CA ASP A 128 4.96 4.95 -11.82
C ASP A 128 3.48 5.29 -12.00
N GLY A 129 2.71 5.21 -10.94
CA GLY A 129 1.33 5.65 -10.89
C GLY A 129 0.65 5.37 -9.57
N ILE A 130 -0.32 6.22 -9.24
CA ILE A 130 -1.17 6.09 -8.06
C ILE A 130 -2.60 6.05 -8.54
N PHE A 131 -3.40 5.11 -8.05
CA PHE A 131 -4.80 4.97 -8.46
C PHE A 131 -5.69 4.58 -7.29
N HIS A 132 -6.96 4.90 -7.44
CA HIS A 132 -8.04 4.52 -6.55
C HIS A 132 -9.06 3.65 -7.29
N ILE A 133 -9.68 2.70 -6.59
CA ILE A 133 -10.80 1.91 -7.11
C ILE A 133 -12.09 2.46 -6.54
N GLY A 134 -12.91 3.03 -7.40
CA GLY A 134 -14.26 3.50 -7.08
C GLY A 134 -15.31 2.45 -7.45
N ASN A 135 -16.07 1.96 -6.48
CA ASN A 135 -17.19 1.05 -6.75
C ASN A 135 -18.45 1.85 -7.10
N ARG A 136 -19.13 1.50 -8.21
CA ARG A 136 -20.35 2.17 -8.67
C ARG A 136 -21.58 1.80 -7.85
N SER A 137 -21.58 0.67 -7.19
CA SER A 137 -22.71 0.13 -6.41
C SER A 137 -22.29 -0.22 -4.98
N ILE A 138 -21.80 0.77 -4.22
CA ILE A 138 -21.25 0.59 -2.87
C ILE A 138 -22.21 -0.14 -1.92
N SER A 139 -23.51 0.16 -1.98
CA SER A 139 -24.52 -0.47 -1.11
C SER A 139 -24.66 -1.97 -1.37
N LEU A 140 -24.77 -2.36 -2.64
CA LEU A 140 -24.87 -3.77 -3.03
C LEU A 140 -23.60 -4.53 -2.68
N PHE A 141 -22.47 -3.90 -2.92
CA PHE A 141 -21.16 -4.43 -2.55
C PHE A 141 -21.05 -4.70 -1.04
N ASN A 142 -21.41 -3.73 -0.20
CA ASN A 142 -21.38 -3.89 1.26
C ASN A 142 -22.33 -4.98 1.72
N GLN A 143 -23.53 -5.10 1.13
CA GLN A 143 -24.48 -6.17 1.45
C GLN A 143 -23.89 -7.56 1.13
N ASN A 144 -23.24 -7.72 -0.01
CA ASN A 144 -22.58 -8.97 -0.39
C ASN A 144 -21.42 -9.32 0.56
N LEU A 145 -20.61 -8.33 0.92
CA LEU A 145 -19.52 -8.50 1.88
C LEU A 145 -20.03 -8.93 3.26
N GLU A 146 -21.08 -8.26 3.78
CA GLU A 146 -21.68 -8.61 5.07
C GLU A 146 -22.27 -10.03 5.05
N ARG A 147 -22.95 -10.42 3.98
CA ARG A 147 -23.50 -11.77 3.82
C ARG A 147 -22.42 -12.85 3.88
N LEU A 148 -21.23 -12.57 3.37
CA LEU A 148 -20.12 -13.51 3.33
C LEU A 148 -19.18 -13.40 4.54
N ARG A 149 -19.39 -12.46 5.45
CA ARG A 149 -18.49 -12.19 6.58
C ARG A 149 -18.25 -13.43 7.46
N SER A 150 -19.29 -14.22 7.74
CA SER A 150 -19.14 -15.45 8.51
C SER A 150 -18.23 -16.47 7.81
N ASP A 151 -18.37 -16.62 6.49
CA ASP A 151 -17.55 -17.55 5.70
C ASP A 151 -16.12 -17.06 5.56
N ILE A 152 -15.91 -15.74 5.48
CA ILE A 152 -14.58 -15.13 5.54
C ILE A 152 -13.92 -15.45 6.89
N GLY A 153 -14.68 -15.36 7.98
CA GLY A 153 -14.20 -15.77 9.32
C GLY A 153 -13.84 -17.26 9.37
N ARG A 154 -14.60 -18.14 8.73
CA ARG A 154 -14.28 -19.58 8.61
C ARG A 154 -12.97 -19.79 7.84
N ILE A 155 -12.77 -19.09 6.73
CA ILE A 155 -11.51 -19.13 5.95
C ILE A 155 -10.34 -18.70 6.84
N HIS A 156 -10.50 -17.61 7.61
CA HIS A 156 -9.43 -17.13 8.50
C HIS A 156 -9.11 -18.13 9.62
N ALA A 157 -10.12 -18.78 10.20
CA ALA A 157 -9.94 -19.76 11.28
C ALA A 157 -9.36 -21.11 10.82
N ALA A 158 -9.41 -21.41 9.52
CA ALA A 158 -8.89 -22.68 8.97
C ALA A 158 -7.36 -22.76 9.14
N LYS A 159 -6.88 -23.96 9.52
CA LYS A 159 -5.48 -24.19 9.91
C LYS A 159 -4.52 -24.38 8.74
N SER A 160 -5.02 -24.83 7.60
CA SER A 160 -4.20 -25.07 6.42
C SER A 160 -4.74 -24.30 5.21
N PHE A 161 -3.85 -24.07 4.23
CA PHE A 161 -4.25 -23.40 2.99
C PHE A 161 -5.26 -24.25 2.18
N ASP A 162 -5.14 -25.56 2.22
CA ASP A 162 -6.06 -26.50 1.56
C ASP A 162 -7.46 -26.42 2.17
N GLU A 163 -7.57 -26.34 3.51
CA GLU A 163 -8.85 -26.11 4.19
C GLU A 163 -9.48 -24.76 3.80
N LYS A 164 -8.65 -23.70 3.73
CA LYS A 164 -9.10 -22.37 3.27
C LYS A 164 -9.65 -22.44 1.84
N GLN A 165 -8.97 -23.14 0.94
CA GLN A 165 -9.44 -23.36 -0.43
C GLN A 165 -10.73 -24.19 -0.48
N ALA A 166 -10.87 -25.24 0.36
CA ALA A 166 -12.09 -26.03 0.41
C ALA A 166 -13.30 -25.18 0.80
N ILE A 167 -13.17 -24.35 1.86
CA ILE A 167 -14.24 -23.43 2.29
C ILE A 167 -14.55 -22.40 1.19
N TYR A 168 -13.55 -21.88 0.50
CA TYR A 168 -13.76 -20.96 -0.62
C TYR A 168 -14.59 -21.61 -1.74
N ARG A 169 -14.32 -22.88 -2.07
CA ARG A 169 -15.02 -23.61 -3.12
C ARG A 169 -16.48 -23.88 -2.80
N GLU A 170 -16.87 -23.97 -1.51
CA GLU A 170 -18.28 -24.10 -1.10
C GLU A 170 -19.15 -22.95 -1.65
N LYS A 171 -18.57 -21.74 -1.76
CA LYS A 171 -19.24 -20.51 -2.23
C LYS A 171 -18.43 -19.78 -3.32
N GLU A 172 -17.80 -20.56 -4.20
CA GLU A 172 -16.85 -20.03 -5.19
C GLU A 172 -17.46 -18.92 -6.06
N LYS A 173 -18.70 -19.06 -6.47
CA LYS A 173 -19.39 -18.07 -7.32
C LYS A 173 -19.55 -16.73 -6.60
N GLU A 174 -19.98 -16.76 -5.34
CA GLU A 174 -20.18 -15.57 -4.52
C GLU A 174 -18.85 -14.89 -4.19
N PHE A 175 -17.82 -15.66 -3.81
CA PHE A 175 -16.49 -15.13 -3.53
C PHE A 175 -15.82 -14.59 -4.79
N ASN A 176 -15.96 -15.27 -5.93
CA ASN A 176 -15.44 -14.77 -7.21
C ASN A 176 -16.14 -13.47 -7.61
N HIS A 177 -17.47 -13.36 -7.46
CA HIS A 177 -18.19 -12.12 -7.73
C HIS A 177 -17.77 -11.00 -6.77
N LEU A 178 -17.53 -11.31 -5.51
CA LEU A 178 -17.04 -10.35 -4.53
C LEU A 178 -15.63 -9.86 -4.88
N LEU A 179 -14.66 -10.77 -5.06
CA LEU A 179 -13.25 -10.42 -5.24
C LEU A 179 -12.92 -9.89 -6.65
N PHE A 180 -13.61 -10.39 -7.66
CA PHE A 180 -13.34 -10.08 -9.06
C PHE A 180 -14.60 -9.55 -9.74
N PRO A 181 -15.12 -8.39 -9.28
CA PRO A 181 -16.32 -7.80 -9.85
C PRO A 181 -16.12 -7.49 -11.35
N PRO A 182 -17.17 -7.53 -12.16
CA PRO A 182 -17.10 -7.11 -13.55
C PRO A 182 -16.59 -5.67 -13.69
N LYS A 183 -15.85 -5.38 -14.77
CA LYS A 183 -15.32 -4.02 -15.04
C LYS A 183 -16.40 -2.94 -15.11
N SER A 184 -17.64 -3.31 -15.37
CA SER A 184 -18.79 -2.41 -15.34
C SER A 184 -19.20 -1.92 -13.95
N GLU A 185 -18.74 -2.57 -12.89
CA GLU A 185 -19.14 -2.28 -11.51
C GLU A 185 -18.17 -1.33 -10.77
N TYR A 186 -17.01 -1.04 -11.35
CA TYR A 186 -16.03 -0.16 -10.73
C TYR A 186 -15.29 0.72 -11.75
N ASP A 187 -14.69 1.78 -11.25
CA ASP A 187 -13.82 2.67 -12.01
C ASP A 187 -12.41 2.66 -11.42
N ILE A 188 -11.40 2.71 -12.29
CA ILE A 188 -10.02 3.00 -11.89
C ILE A 188 -9.78 4.48 -12.08
N VAL A 189 -9.63 5.18 -10.97
CA VAL A 189 -9.37 6.62 -10.96
C VAL A 189 -7.87 6.82 -10.79
N LYS A 190 -7.19 7.22 -11.87
CA LYS A 190 -5.78 7.60 -11.79
C LYS A 190 -5.65 8.92 -11.03
N LEU A 191 -4.83 8.94 -9.98
CA LEU A 191 -4.52 10.17 -9.27
C LEU A 191 -3.40 10.93 -9.99
N PRO A 192 -3.49 12.27 -10.06
CA PRO A 192 -2.43 13.08 -10.66
C PRO A 192 -1.15 12.99 -9.81
N THR A 193 -0.05 12.68 -10.48
CA THR A 193 1.28 12.65 -9.89
C THR A 193 2.21 13.50 -10.71
N PHE A 194 3.19 14.09 -10.08
CA PHE A 194 4.25 14.86 -10.73
C PHE A 194 5.60 14.28 -10.33
N PRO A 195 6.50 13.98 -11.28
CA PRO A 195 7.81 13.42 -10.95
C PRO A 195 8.61 14.42 -10.11
N VAL A 196 9.25 13.90 -9.06
CA VAL A 196 10.14 14.67 -8.18
C VAL A 196 11.58 14.34 -8.57
N ASP A 197 12.43 15.36 -8.62
CA ASP A 197 13.86 15.16 -8.87
C ASP A 197 14.48 14.34 -7.72
N GLN A 198 14.92 13.13 -8.04
CA GLN A 198 15.43 12.18 -7.05
C GLN A 198 16.82 12.58 -6.54
N ASP A 199 17.64 13.24 -7.36
CA ASP A 199 18.96 13.72 -6.95
C ASP A 199 18.81 14.85 -5.93
N TYR A 200 17.85 15.76 -6.16
CA TYR A 200 17.50 16.80 -5.18
C TYR A 200 16.98 16.20 -3.87
N VAL A 201 16.04 15.28 -3.92
CA VAL A 201 15.48 14.64 -2.70
C VAL A 201 16.59 13.91 -1.94
N SER A 202 17.41 13.13 -2.63
CA SER A 202 18.51 12.39 -2.01
C SER A 202 19.53 13.34 -1.40
N GLY A 203 19.91 14.39 -2.11
CA GLY A 203 20.82 15.43 -1.61
C GLY A 203 20.29 16.14 -0.38
N LEU A 204 18.98 16.46 -0.36
CA LEU A 204 18.31 17.07 0.79
C LEU A 204 18.31 16.15 2.02
N LEU A 205 18.01 14.86 1.84
CA LEU A 205 18.01 13.87 2.92
C LEU A 205 19.40 13.67 3.51
N VAL A 206 20.45 13.61 2.65
CA VAL A 206 21.85 13.52 3.09
C VAL A 206 22.25 14.78 3.86
N ALA A 207 21.96 15.97 3.33
CA ALA A 207 22.29 17.23 4.00
C ALA A 207 21.57 17.37 5.35
N LEU A 208 20.30 16.97 5.44
CA LEU A 208 19.56 16.91 6.70
C LEU A 208 20.24 16.01 7.73
N ARG A 209 20.76 14.86 7.31
CA ARG A 209 21.37 13.89 8.21
C ARG A 209 22.75 14.32 8.68
N GLU A 210 23.59 14.81 7.75
CA GLU A 210 25.00 15.09 8.02
C GLU A 210 25.21 16.46 8.67
N ASP A 211 24.58 17.50 8.12
CA ASP A 211 24.69 18.88 8.61
C ASP A 211 23.45 19.71 8.25
N PRO A 212 22.40 19.74 9.10
CA PRO A 212 21.26 20.60 8.89
C PRO A 212 21.62 22.10 8.78
N GLY A 213 22.80 22.47 9.29
CA GLY A 213 23.36 23.83 9.19
C GLY A 213 23.73 24.24 7.76
N ALA A 214 24.10 23.28 6.91
CA ALA A 214 24.48 23.53 5.51
C ALA A 214 23.30 23.79 4.57
N LEU A 215 22.07 23.45 4.97
CA LEU A 215 20.86 23.67 4.18
C LEU A 215 20.64 25.15 3.86
N LEU A 216 20.01 25.45 2.72
CA LEU A 216 19.60 26.79 2.36
C LEU A 216 18.61 27.35 3.39
N ARG A 217 18.60 28.67 3.56
CA ARG A 217 17.68 29.32 4.50
C ARG A 217 16.21 29.03 4.18
N SER A 218 15.85 28.94 2.90
CA SER A 218 14.50 28.61 2.45
C SER A 218 14.10 27.17 2.84
N GLU A 219 15.04 26.24 2.67
CA GLU A 219 14.82 24.82 3.05
C GLU A 219 14.63 24.69 4.55
N LYS A 220 15.49 25.31 5.37
CA LYS A 220 15.36 25.31 6.82
C LYS A 220 13.99 25.81 7.30
N VAL A 221 13.51 26.92 6.72
CA VAL A 221 12.20 27.50 7.08
C VAL A 221 11.06 26.56 6.70
N ILE A 222 11.13 25.91 5.54
CA ILE A 222 10.11 24.94 5.11
C ILE A 222 10.14 23.70 6.02
N LEU A 223 11.31 23.14 6.27
CA LEU A 223 11.47 21.95 7.10
C LEU A 223 11.07 22.18 8.56
N GLU A 224 11.33 23.38 9.10
CA GLU A 224 10.84 23.80 10.41
C GLU A 224 9.31 23.84 10.45
N ARG A 225 8.65 24.43 9.44
CA ARG A 225 7.18 24.47 9.34
C ARG A 225 6.55 23.08 9.26
N HIS A 226 7.26 22.12 8.67
CA HIS A 226 6.83 20.72 8.59
C HIS A 226 7.22 19.89 9.81
N GLY A 227 7.84 20.50 10.82
CA GLY A 227 8.25 19.83 12.05
C GLY A 227 9.41 18.85 11.88
N ILE A 228 10.11 18.88 10.76
CA ILE A 228 11.30 18.06 10.51
C ILE A 228 12.52 18.65 11.20
N LEU A 229 12.63 19.98 11.18
CA LEU A 229 13.65 20.71 11.92
C LEU A 229 13.02 21.49 13.07
N GLU A 230 13.80 21.70 14.12
CA GLU A 230 13.53 22.63 15.19
C GLU A 230 14.60 23.69 15.25
N LYS A 231 14.18 24.93 15.59
CA LYS A 231 15.09 26.07 15.71
C LYS A 231 15.51 26.25 17.15
N GLY A 232 16.78 26.04 17.43
CA GLY A 232 17.42 26.43 18.68
C GLY A 232 17.82 27.92 18.70
N LYS A 233 18.55 28.32 19.75
CA LYS A 233 19.02 29.72 19.90
C LYS A 233 19.95 30.17 18.79
N SER A 234 20.81 29.29 18.30
CA SER A 234 21.86 29.64 17.32
C SER A 234 21.95 28.68 16.13
N HIS A 235 21.28 27.56 16.16
CA HIS A 235 21.33 26.53 15.12
C HIS A 235 20.02 25.79 14.96
N TYR A 236 19.87 25.10 13.84
CA TYR A 236 18.77 24.15 13.60
C TYR A 236 19.24 22.74 13.97
N TYR A 237 18.32 21.92 14.47
CA TYR A 237 18.52 20.51 14.74
C TYR A 237 17.32 19.70 14.26
N ILE A 238 17.53 18.41 14.03
CA ILE A 238 16.48 17.51 13.58
C ILE A 238 15.57 17.21 14.79
N SER A 239 14.24 17.35 14.60
CA SER A 239 13.26 16.94 15.62
C SER A 239 13.19 15.41 15.74
N ASP A 240 12.57 14.90 16.81
CA ASP A 240 12.29 13.46 16.94
C ASP A 240 11.43 12.94 15.79
N TYR A 241 10.46 13.73 15.34
CA TYR A 241 9.65 13.42 14.16
C TYR A 241 10.52 13.39 12.90
N GLY A 242 11.37 14.39 12.71
CA GLY A 242 12.30 14.48 11.58
C GLY A 242 13.29 13.34 11.54
N GLN A 243 13.80 12.92 12.68
CA GLN A 243 14.72 11.78 12.76
C GLN A 243 14.04 10.49 12.29
N ARG A 244 12.85 10.18 12.79
CA ARG A 244 12.08 9.02 12.35
C ARG A 244 11.69 9.08 10.86
N PHE A 245 11.40 10.29 10.36
CA PHE A 245 11.16 10.48 8.93
C PHE A 245 12.40 10.12 8.10
N LEU A 246 13.58 10.60 8.51
CA LEU A 246 14.85 10.32 7.83
C LEU A 246 15.21 8.84 7.88
N ASP A 247 15.07 8.19 9.03
CA ASP A 247 15.40 6.78 9.22
C ASP A 247 14.61 5.86 8.27
N ALA A 248 13.40 6.27 7.88
CA ALA A 248 12.62 5.53 6.89
C ALA A 248 13.23 5.58 5.48
N PHE A 249 13.97 6.63 5.13
CA PHE A 249 14.53 6.83 3.78
C PHE A 249 16.00 6.43 3.65
N ILE A 250 16.62 6.04 4.71
CA ILE A 250 18.04 5.66 4.75
C ILE A 250 18.21 4.20 5.11
#